data_7328701fd86448ce50483079b028d8ee
#
_entry.id   7328701fd86448ce50483079b028d8ee
#
_cell.length_a   1.000
_cell.length_b   1.000
_cell.length_c   1.000
_cell.angle_alpha   90.00
_cell.angle_beta   90.00
_cell.angle_gamma   90.00
#
_symmetry.space_group_name_H-M   'P 1'
#
loop_
_entity.id
_entity.type
_entity.pdbx_description
1 polymer ?
#
loop_
_entity_poly.entity_id
_entity_poly.type
_entity_poly.pdbx_seq_one_letter_code
_entity_poly.pdbx_strand_id
1 'polypeptide(L)'
;MLVAVLGEQRDAKFRIKNLMFLLILLMLIQPVQAQAYSEVRDDALVCMDATQKFEKKYQIKEHLLTTISSVETGRWNAKTKQKVAWPWTVNAQGKGTYFETKAQAVREVKRLQKAGVKSIDVGCMQINLAYHPDAFKSVEEAFDPEKNVEYGAKFLKNLYANRDNDWIKAAMAYHSSVPRKAQRYKKKLVSAYEMVKQAQ
;
A
#
# COMPACT_ATOMS: atom_id res chain seq x y z
N MET A 1 -40.08 48.58 -37.01
CA MET A 1 -39.29 47.43 -37.40
C MET A 1 -37.89 47.39 -36.78
N LEU A 2 -37.33 48.51 -36.32
CA LEU A 2 -35.98 48.58 -35.77
C LEU A 2 -35.86 48.09 -34.30
N VAL A 3 -36.91 48.20 -33.49
CA VAL A 3 -36.94 47.87 -32.05
C VAL A 3 -36.94 46.35 -31.78
N ALA A 4 -37.54 45.55 -32.66
CA ALA A 4 -37.59 44.11 -32.51
C ALA A 4 -36.24 43.43 -32.73
N VAL A 5 -35.42 43.93 -33.66
CA VAL A 5 -34.06 43.37 -33.95
C VAL A 5 -33.06 43.61 -32.81
N LEU A 6 -33.19 44.70 -32.08
CA LEU A 6 -32.31 45.02 -30.95
C LEU A 6 -32.62 44.19 -29.65
N GLY A 7 -33.88 43.77 -29.50
CA GLY A 7 -34.31 42.87 -28.42
C GLY A 7 -33.73 41.46 -28.59
N GLU A 8 -33.80 40.91 -29.77
CA GLU A 8 -33.34 39.56 -30.07
C GLU A 8 -31.81 39.39 -29.98
N GLN A 9 -31.03 40.43 -30.31
CA GLN A 9 -29.60 40.44 -30.14
C GLN A 9 -29.15 40.54 -28.67
N ARG A 10 -29.91 41.16 -27.78
CA ARG A 10 -29.65 41.21 -26.34
C ARG A 10 -29.86 39.86 -25.68
N ASP A 11 -30.93 39.18 -26.03
CA ASP A 11 -31.26 37.87 -25.49
C ASP A 11 -30.25 36.78 -25.93
N ALA A 12 -29.79 36.84 -27.15
CA ALA A 12 -28.76 35.95 -27.69
C ALA A 12 -27.41 36.14 -26.94
N LYS A 13 -26.96 37.40 -26.72
CA LYS A 13 -25.73 37.69 -25.99
C LYS A 13 -25.80 37.31 -24.52
N PHE A 14 -26.96 37.45 -23.87
CA PHE A 14 -27.19 37.04 -22.49
C PHE A 14 -27.18 35.53 -22.36
N ARG A 15 -27.82 34.79 -23.28
CA ARG A 15 -27.80 33.32 -23.32
C ARG A 15 -26.40 32.75 -23.55
N ILE A 16 -25.60 33.37 -24.44
CA ILE A 16 -24.22 32.94 -24.68
C ILE A 16 -23.31 33.19 -23.46
N LYS A 17 -23.44 34.31 -22.78
CA LYS A 17 -22.70 34.59 -21.54
C LYS A 17 -23.03 33.59 -20.44
N ASN A 18 -24.30 33.27 -20.24
CA ASN A 18 -24.74 32.29 -19.24
C ASN A 18 -24.29 30.87 -19.59
N LEU A 19 -24.28 30.49 -20.87
CA LEU A 19 -23.78 29.20 -21.33
C LEU A 19 -22.27 29.07 -21.17
N MET A 20 -21.51 30.12 -21.45
CA MET A 20 -20.06 30.16 -21.20
C MET A 20 -19.76 30.08 -19.69
N PHE A 21 -20.52 30.78 -18.86
CA PHE A 21 -20.34 30.73 -17.40
C PHE A 21 -20.63 29.33 -16.84
N LEU A 22 -21.65 28.65 -17.37
CA LEU A 22 -21.98 27.27 -17.00
C LEU A 22 -20.90 26.27 -17.44
N LEU A 23 -20.34 26.45 -18.62
CA LEU A 23 -19.25 25.62 -19.14
C LEU A 23 -17.94 25.81 -18.36
N ILE A 24 -17.63 27.04 -17.93
CA ILE A 24 -16.48 27.33 -17.07
C ILE A 24 -16.67 26.70 -15.68
N LEU A 25 -17.88 26.76 -15.12
CA LEU A 25 -18.18 26.15 -13.81
C LEU A 25 -18.07 24.62 -13.84
N LEU A 26 -18.46 23.98 -14.95
CA LEU A 26 -18.34 22.54 -15.17
C LEU A 26 -16.85 22.09 -15.32
N MET A 27 -15.98 22.93 -15.84
CA MET A 27 -14.55 22.63 -15.95
C MET A 27 -13.79 22.73 -14.62
N LEU A 28 -14.32 23.48 -13.64
CA LEU A 28 -13.67 23.62 -12.32
C LEU A 28 -13.97 22.47 -11.36
N ILE A 29 -14.91 21.58 -11.67
CA ILE A 29 -15.33 20.48 -10.78
C ILE A 29 -14.56 19.16 -11.07
N GLN A 30 -13.88 19.07 -12.21
CA GLN A 30 -13.26 17.83 -12.70
C GLN A 30 -11.92 17.40 -12.04
N PRO A 31 -11.03 18.27 -11.56
CA PRO A 31 -9.70 17.83 -11.13
C PRO A 31 -9.69 17.11 -9.76
N VAL A 32 -10.62 17.40 -8.87
CA VAL A 32 -10.59 16.87 -7.50
C VAL A 32 -10.92 15.37 -7.45
N GLN A 33 -11.86 14.90 -8.26
CA GLN A 33 -12.21 13.48 -8.29
C GLN A 33 -11.16 12.62 -9.02
N ALA A 34 -10.51 13.17 -10.04
CA ALA A 34 -9.43 12.48 -10.75
C ALA A 34 -8.19 12.34 -9.86
N GLN A 35 -7.87 13.33 -9.05
CA GLN A 35 -6.72 13.33 -8.14
C GLN A 35 -6.91 12.33 -6.99
N ALA A 36 -8.09 12.28 -6.37
CA ALA A 36 -8.42 11.29 -5.34
C ALA A 36 -8.40 9.84 -5.89
N TYR A 37 -8.79 9.65 -7.15
CA TYR A 37 -8.75 8.33 -7.80
C TYR A 37 -7.33 7.88 -8.16
N SER A 38 -6.43 8.81 -8.53
CA SER A 38 -5.02 8.51 -8.80
C SER A 38 -4.25 8.18 -7.51
N GLU A 39 -4.49 8.92 -6.41
CA GLU A 39 -3.88 8.64 -5.10
C GLU A 39 -4.25 7.25 -4.57
N VAL A 40 -5.51 6.84 -4.65
CA VAL A 40 -5.94 5.49 -4.23
C VAL A 40 -5.34 4.39 -5.11
N ARG A 41 -5.06 4.68 -6.38
CA ARG A 41 -4.40 3.74 -7.29
C ARG A 41 -2.91 3.61 -6.99
N ASP A 42 -2.25 4.70 -6.67
CA ASP A 42 -0.82 4.73 -6.32
C ASP A 42 -0.56 4.01 -5.00
N ASP A 43 -1.38 4.21 -3.97
CA ASP A 43 -1.29 3.49 -2.70
C ASP A 43 -1.40 1.96 -2.85
N ALA A 44 -2.17 1.46 -3.81
CA ALA A 44 -2.31 0.03 -4.06
C ALA A 44 -1.08 -0.59 -4.74
N LEU A 45 -0.25 0.20 -5.44
CA LEU A 45 0.92 -0.28 -6.17
C LEU A 45 2.24 -0.02 -5.42
N VAL A 46 2.25 0.96 -4.50
CA VAL A 46 3.48 1.43 -3.85
C VAL A 46 4.27 0.33 -3.12
N CYS A 47 3.58 -0.65 -2.50
CA CYS A 47 4.27 -1.80 -1.91
C CYS A 47 4.89 -2.70 -2.98
N MET A 48 4.21 -2.91 -4.10
CA MET A 48 4.69 -3.74 -5.20
C MET A 48 5.93 -3.12 -5.86
N ASP A 49 5.88 -1.83 -6.17
CA ASP A 49 7.01 -1.10 -6.76
C ASP A 49 8.25 -1.15 -5.84
N ALA A 50 8.05 -0.93 -4.54
CA ALA A 50 9.12 -1.02 -3.56
C ALA A 50 9.67 -2.46 -3.46
N THR A 51 8.82 -3.49 -3.45
CA THR A 51 9.30 -4.89 -3.36
C THR A 51 10.09 -5.29 -4.59
N GLN A 52 9.65 -4.97 -5.80
CA GLN A 52 10.39 -5.25 -7.05
C GLN A 52 11.73 -4.52 -7.10
N LYS A 53 11.77 -3.25 -6.66
CA LYS A 53 13.01 -2.46 -6.55
C LYS A 53 14.03 -3.15 -5.64
N PHE A 54 13.60 -3.58 -4.44
CA PHE A 54 14.50 -4.16 -3.45
C PHE A 54 14.81 -5.64 -3.68
N GLU A 55 13.95 -6.39 -4.38
CA GLU A 55 14.30 -7.71 -4.91
C GLU A 55 15.56 -7.64 -5.79
N LYS A 56 15.56 -6.71 -6.76
CA LYS A 56 16.69 -6.47 -7.64
C LYS A 56 17.93 -6.00 -6.86
N LYS A 57 17.78 -4.99 -6.00
CA LYS A 57 18.87 -4.39 -5.23
C LYS A 57 19.61 -5.40 -4.35
N TYR A 58 18.88 -6.29 -3.68
CA TYR A 58 19.44 -7.27 -2.74
C TYR A 58 19.58 -8.67 -3.31
N GLN A 59 19.36 -8.85 -4.62
CA GLN A 59 19.43 -10.15 -5.29
C GLN A 59 18.57 -11.21 -4.58
N ILE A 60 17.37 -10.80 -4.19
CA ILE A 60 16.34 -11.69 -3.65
C ILE A 60 15.70 -12.42 -4.83
N LYS A 61 15.30 -13.68 -4.61
CA LYS A 61 14.56 -14.45 -5.61
C LYS A 61 13.38 -13.64 -6.13
N GLU A 62 13.27 -13.53 -7.45
CA GLU A 62 12.22 -12.79 -8.14
C GLU A 62 10.83 -13.15 -7.62
N HIS A 63 9.95 -12.18 -7.47
CA HIS A 63 8.60 -12.27 -6.90
C HIS A 63 8.50 -12.67 -5.42
N LEU A 64 9.60 -13.02 -4.73
CA LEU A 64 9.51 -13.53 -3.37
C LEU A 64 9.15 -12.44 -2.35
N LEU A 65 9.78 -11.26 -2.43
CA LEU A 65 9.50 -10.16 -1.51
C LEU A 65 8.09 -9.61 -1.74
N THR A 66 7.67 -9.51 -3.01
CA THR A 66 6.30 -9.16 -3.41
C THR A 66 5.29 -10.16 -2.87
N THR A 67 5.62 -11.45 -2.94
CA THR A 67 4.77 -12.52 -2.37
C THR A 67 4.65 -12.40 -0.86
N ILE A 68 5.76 -12.21 -0.15
CA ILE A 68 5.74 -12.01 1.32
C ILE A 68 4.85 -10.81 1.65
N SER A 69 5.05 -9.66 1.03
CA SER A 69 4.24 -8.46 1.23
C SER A 69 2.75 -8.73 1.00
N SER A 70 2.40 -9.44 -0.08
CA SER A 70 1.02 -9.81 -0.38
C SER A 70 0.40 -10.77 0.65
N VAL A 71 1.19 -11.70 1.22
CA VAL A 71 0.73 -12.62 2.27
C VAL A 71 0.52 -11.88 3.59
N GLU A 72 1.41 -10.93 3.92
CA GLU A 72 1.38 -10.19 5.19
C GLU A 72 0.27 -9.13 5.23
N THR A 73 0.07 -8.39 4.13
CA THR A 73 -0.79 -7.21 4.11
C THR A 73 -1.83 -7.19 3.00
N GLY A 74 -2.02 -8.33 2.30
CA GLY A 74 -2.88 -8.40 1.14
C GLY A 74 -4.34 -8.05 1.43
N ARG A 75 -4.79 -6.91 0.91
CA ARG A 75 -6.19 -6.48 0.85
C ARG A 75 -6.81 -6.94 -0.47
N TRP A 76 -8.01 -7.48 -0.43
CA TRP A 76 -8.71 -7.88 -1.64
C TRP A 76 -9.11 -6.66 -2.47
N ASN A 77 -8.67 -6.63 -3.72
CA ASN A 77 -9.09 -5.64 -4.68
C ASN A 77 -10.17 -6.23 -5.60
N ALA A 78 -11.42 -5.78 -5.43
CA ALA A 78 -12.55 -6.29 -6.17
C ALA A 78 -12.49 -6.01 -7.68
N LYS A 79 -11.78 -4.96 -8.11
CA LYS A 79 -11.62 -4.61 -9.52
C LYS A 79 -10.65 -5.54 -10.25
N THR A 80 -9.49 -5.80 -9.63
CA THR A 80 -8.46 -6.68 -10.22
C THR A 80 -8.65 -8.14 -9.85
N LYS A 81 -9.57 -8.46 -8.92
CA LYS A 81 -9.78 -9.81 -8.34
C LYS A 81 -8.49 -10.42 -7.78
N GLN A 82 -7.62 -9.59 -7.22
CA GLN A 82 -6.34 -9.98 -6.66
C GLN A 82 -6.16 -9.42 -5.26
N LYS A 83 -5.28 -10.05 -4.48
CA LYS A 83 -4.79 -9.47 -3.23
C LYS A 83 -3.62 -8.55 -3.54
N VAL A 84 -3.77 -7.28 -3.15
CA VAL A 84 -2.74 -6.25 -3.29
C VAL A 84 -2.23 -5.88 -1.91
N ALA A 85 -0.92 -5.89 -1.72
CA ALA A 85 -0.33 -5.45 -0.45
C ALA A 85 -0.71 -3.99 -0.15
N TRP A 86 -1.08 -3.71 1.11
CA TRP A 86 -1.59 -2.38 1.50
C TRP A 86 -0.63 -1.71 2.50
N PRO A 87 -0.08 -0.53 2.17
CA PRO A 87 0.98 0.09 2.96
C PRO A 87 0.52 0.57 4.34
N TRP A 88 -0.74 0.96 4.47
CA TRP A 88 -1.30 1.49 5.71
C TRP A 88 -1.96 0.38 6.55
N THR A 89 -1.23 -0.74 6.71
CA THR A 89 -1.69 -1.91 7.47
C THR A 89 -1.02 -1.94 8.84
N VAL A 90 -1.84 -2.14 9.87
CA VAL A 90 -1.41 -2.34 11.27
C VAL A 90 -1.96 -3.66 11.75
N ASN A 91 -1.13 -4.52 12.33
CA ASN A 91 -1.57 -5.70 13.06
C ASN A 91 -1.12 -5.60 14.51
N ALA A 92 -2.05 -5.71 15.42
CA ALA A 92 -1.79 -5.73 16.85
C ALA A 92 -2.72 -6.72 17.54
N GLN A 93 -2.19 -7.49 18.50
CA GLN A 93 -2.97 -8.48 19.25
C GLN A 93 -3.72 -9.49 18.35
N GLY A 94 -3.15 -9.83 17.20
CA GLY A 94 -3.73 -10.78 16.24
C GLY A 94 -4.85 -10.18 15.36
N LYS A 95 -5.10 -8.87 15.45
CA LYS A 95 -6.10 -8.16 14.63
C LYS A 95 -5.41 -7.26 13.61
N GLY A 96 -5.50 -7.61 12.33
CA GLY A 96 -5.07 -6.78 11.21
C GLY A 96 -6.14 -5.72 10.88
N THR A 97 -5.71 -4.48 10.67
CA THR A 97 -6.58 -3.35 10.29
C THR A 97 -5.93 -2.58 9.14
N TYR A 98 -6.73 -2.28 8.11
CA TYR A 98 -6.34 -1.48 6.96
C TYR A 98 -6.85 -0.06 7.14
N PHE A 99 -5.97 0.91 7.01
CA PHE A 99 -6.33 2.33 7.06
C PHE A 99 -6.32 2.93 5.67
N GLU A 100 -7.10 3.98 5.44
CA GLU A 100 -7.18 4.64 4.13
C GLU A 100 -5.96 5.57 3.89
N THR A 101 -5.32 6.05 4.96
CA THR A 101 -4.17 6.96 4.85
C THR A 101 -3.05 6.60 5.83
N LYS A 102 -1.82 6.97 5.47
CA LYS A 102 -0.65 6.92 6.35
C LYS A 102 -0.91 7.59 7.71
N ALA A 103 -1.53 8.77 7.69
CA ALA A 103 -1.80 9.54 8.90
C ALA A 103 -2.75 8.81 9.87
N GLN A 104 -3.74 8.08 9.36
CA GLN A 104 -4.64 7.26 10.18
C GLN A 104 -3.88 6.08 10.81
N ALA A 105 -3.07 5.36 10.04
CA ALA A 105 -2.26 4.24 10.52
C ALA A 105 -1.26 4.69 11.60
N VAL A 106 -0.57 5.80 11.39
CA VAL A 106 0.36 6.40 12.38
C VAL A 106 -0.36 6.75 13.68
N ARG A 107 -1.52 7.41 13.61
CA ARG A 107 -2.33 7.73 14.80
C ARG A 107 -2.72 6.49 15.58
N GLU A 108 -3.13 5.43 14.89
CA GLU A 108 -3.51 4.18 15.54
C GLU A 108 -2.32 3.53 16.24
N VAL A 109 -1.15 3.45 15.62
CA VAL A 109 0.05 2.90 16.25
C VAL A 109 0.41 3.70 17.51
N LYS A 110 0.41 5.04 17.44
CA LYS A 110 0.68 5.88 18.62
C LYS A 110 -0.36 5.68 19.73
N ARG A 111 -1.64 5.51 19.39
CA ARG A 111 -2.70 5.19 20.34
C ARG A 111 -2.47 3.83 21.01
N LEU A 112 -2.10 2.81 20.25
CA LEU A 112 -1.79 1.47 20.76
C LEU A 112 -0.57 1.48 21.69
N GLN A 113 0.50 2.16 21.29
CA GLN A 113 1.70 2.34 22.12
C GLN A 113 1.40 3.02 23.45
N LYS A 114 0.58 4.10 23.41
CA LYS A 114 0.11 4.81 24.63
C LYS A 114 -0.75 3.90 25.52
N ALA A 115 -1.48 2.96 24.95
CA ALA A 115 -2.25 1.95 25.67
C ALA A 115 -1.40 0.76 26.17
N GLY A 116 -0.07 0.80 26.01
CA GLY A 116 0.85 -0.25 26.48
C GLY A 116 0.97 -1.47 25.56
N VAL A 117 0.38 -1.43 24.36
CA VAL A 117 0.51 -2.51 23.36
C VAL A 117 1.91 -2.44 22.76
N LYS A 118 2.72 -3.47 22.96
CA LYS A 118 4.12 -3.52 22.50
C LYS A 118 4.26 -4.18 21.13
N SER A 119 3.63 -5.35 20.94
CA SER A 119 3.75 -6.09 19.66
C SER A 119 2.80 -5.50 18.63
N ILE A 120 3.34 -4.71 17.71
CA ILE A 120 2.61 -4.03 16.65
C ILE A 120 3.40 -4.22 15.35
N ASP A 121 2.77 -4.84 14.34
CA ASP A 121 3.34 -5.03 13.02
C ASP A 121 2.82 -3.92 12.09
N VAL A 122 3.68 -3.34 11.26
CA VAL A 122 3.35 -2.17 10.46
C VAL A 122 3.86 -2.24 9.03
N GLY A 123 3.10 -1.63 8.12
CA GLY A 123 3.51 -1.36 6.74
C GLY A 123 3.46 -2.56 5.81
N CYS A 124 4.00 -2.39 4.59
CA CYS A 124 4.00 -3.39 3.52
C CYS A 124 4.54 -4.76 3.94
N MET A 125 5.57 -4.77 4.79
CA MET A 125 6.29 -5.98 5.19
C MET A 125 5.97 -6.44 6.62
N GLN A 126 5.00 -5.80 7.29
CA GLN A 126 4.58 -6.11 8.68
C GLN A 126 5.76 -6.24 9.64
N ILE A 127 6.59 -5.20 9.66
CA ILE A 127 7.73 -5.15 10.58
C ILE A 127 7.24 -4.92 12.00
N ASN A 128 7.58 -5.83 12.92
CA ASN A 128 7.19 -5.73 14.32
C ASN A 128 8.06 -4.72 15.05
N LEU A 129 7.44 -3.67 15.59
CA LEU A 129 8.15 -2.57 16.26
C LEU A 129 8.82 -2.97 17.58
N ALA A 130 8.36 -4.04 18.25
CA ALA A 130 8.96 -4.52 19.48
C ALA A 130 10.16 -5.44 19.23
N TYR A 131 10.11 -6.27 18.19
CA TYR A 131 11.21 -7.16 17.83
C TYR A 131 12.31 -6.46 17.00
N HIS A 132 11.97 -5.33 16.38
CA HIS A 132 12.86 -4.52 15.55
C HIS A 132 12.85 -3.04 16.01
N PRO A 133 13.27 -2.75 17.26
CA PRO A 133 13.15 -1.39 17.84
C PRO A 133 13.98 -0.34 17.09
N ASP A 134 15.07 -0.76 16.46
CA ASP A 134 16.01 0.12 15.74
C ASP A 134 15.77 0.15 14.22
N ALA A 135 14.68 -0.48 13.74
CA ALA A 135 14.36 -0.55 12.31
C ALA A 135 14.07 0.82 11.71
N PHE A 136 13.44 1.71 12.47
CA PHE A 136 12.97 3.01 12.03
C PHE A 136 13.20 4.08 13.09
N LYS A 137 13.44 5.31 12.65
CA LYS A 137 13.62 6.47 13.51
C LYS A 137 12.31 6.95 14.14
N SER A 138 11.18 6.64 13.51
CA SER A 138 9.85 7.03 13.97
C SER A 138 8.77 6.11 13.41
N VAL A 139 7.55 6.20 13.97
CA VAL A 139 6.37 5.51 13.44
C VAL A 139 6.04 5.99 12.03
N GLU A 140 6.25 7.27 11.74
CA GLU A 140 6.06 7.85 10.42
C GLU A 140 7.02 7.25 9.38
N GLU A 141 8.27 7.01 9.75
CA GLU A 141 9.25 6.33 8.89
C GLU A 141 8.88 4.86 8.71
N ALA A 142 8.36 4.19 9.72
CA ALA A 142 7.91 2.80 9.64
C ALA A 142 6.80 2.60 8.60
N PHE A 143 6.01 3.64 8.31
CA PHE A 143 5.02 3.69 7.25
C PHE A 143 5.52 4.36 5.96
N ASP A 144 6.81 4.61 5.79
CA ASP A 144 7.37 4.90 4.49
C ASP A 144 7.53 3.57 3.73
N PRO A 145 6.86 3.37 2.57
CA PRO A 145 6.87 2.07 1.89
C PRO A 145 8.27 1.63 1.48
N GLU A 146 9.12 2.56 1.01
CA GLU A 146 10.48 2.22 0.63
C GLU A 146 11.32 1.82 1.86
N LYS A 147 11.24 2.57 2.95
CA LYS A 147 11.95 2.25 4.19
C LYS A 147 11.49 0.93 4.81
N ASN A 148 10.18 0.73 4.84
CA ASN A 148 9.58 -0.49 5.36
C ASN A 148 10.00 -1.72 4.56
N VAL A 149 9.90 -1.64 3.23
CA VAL A 149 10.28 -2.74 2.33
C VAL A 149 11.80 -2.95 2.31
N GLU A 150 12.60 -1.89 2.31
CA GLU A 150 14.06 -2.02 2.36
C GLU A 150 14.52 -2.76 3.62
N TYR A 151 13.93 -2.40 4.78
CA TYR A 151 14.23 -3.11 6.03
C TYR A 151 13.85 -4.58 5.94
N GLY A 152 12.63 -4.90 5.48
CA GLY A 152 12.17 -6.27 5.29
C GLY A 152 13.06 -7.08 4.32
N ALA A 153 13.53 -6.44 3.25
CA ALA A 153 14.45 -7.05 2.28
C ALA A 153 15.80 -7.40 2.92
N LYS A 154 16.40 -6.47 3.67
CA LYS A 154 17.65 -6.72 4.41
C LYS A 154 17.49 -7.83 5.44
N PHE A 155 16.41 -7.83 6.18
CA PHE A 155 16.10 -8.88 7.16
C PHE A 155 15.94 -10.25 6.50
N LEU A 156 15.18 -10.34 5.39
CA LEU A 156 15.03 -11.57 4.62
C LEU A 156 16.37 -12.07 4.06
N LYS A 157 17.22 -11.16 3.55
CA LYS A 157 18.56 -11.51 3.04
C LYS A 157 19.47 -12.05 4.14
N ASN A 158 19.40 -11.46 5.34
CA ASN A 158 20.13 -11.98 6.50
C ASN A 158 19.64 -13.39 6.89
N LEU A 159 18.32 -13.59 6.92
CA LEU A 159 17.74 -14.92 7.17
C LEU A 159 18.18 -15.94 6.10
N TYR A 160 18.25 -15.54 4.83
CA TYR A 160 18.74 -16.40 3.75
C TYR A 160 20.18 -16.87 4.02
N ALA A 161 21.09 -15.96 4.35
CA ALA A 161 22.47 -16.30 4.66
C ALA A 161 22.60 -17.26 5.86
N ASN A 162 21.67 -17.17 6.82
CA ASN A 162 21.65 -18.00 8.04
C ASN A 162 20.73 -19.24 7.95
N ARG A 163 20.24 -19.59 6.75
CA ARG A 163 19.34 -20.71 6.50
C ARG A 163 19.75 -21.50 5.25
N ASP A 164 21.01 -21.89 5.20
CA ASP A 164 21.59 -22.74 4.14
C ASP A 164 21.44 -22.13 2.74
N ASN A 165 21.35 -20.82 2.62
CA ASN A 165 21.05 -20.11 1.37
C ASN A 165 19.74 -20.61 0.71
N ASP A 166 18.73 -20.93 1.53
CA ASP A 166 17.42 -21.41 1.08
C ASP A 166 16.37 -20.30 1.27
N TRP A 167 15.85 -19.77 0.17
CA TRP A 167 14.84 -18.72 0.20
C TRP A 167 13.52 -19.15 0.86
N ILE A 168 13.13 -20.41 0.75
CA ILE A 168 11.92 -20.91 1.38
C ILE A 168 12.10 -20.98 2.91
N LYS A 169 13.24 -21.49 3.36
CA LYS A 169 13.58 -21.50 4.80
C LYS A 169 13.68 -20.07 5.35
N ALA A 170 14.27 -19.15 4.58
CA ALA A 170 14.35 -17.73 4.96
C ALA A 170 12.96 -17.10 5.11
N ALA A 171 12.08 -17.28 4.13
CA ALA A 171 10.73 -16.74 4.16
C ALA A 171 9.88 -17.35 5.27
N MET A 172 10.04 -18.65 5.55
CA MET A 172 9.40 -19.29 6.71
C MET A 172 9.86 -18.67 8.02
N ALA A 173 11.17 -18.45 8.17
CA ALA A 173 11.76 -17.84 9.38
C ALA A 173 11.41 -16.35 9.50
N TYR A 174 11.20 -15.65 8.39
CA TYR A 174 10.69 -14.28 8.36
C TYR A 174 9.37 -14.16 9.11
N HIS A 175 8.44 -15.07 8.83
CA HIS A 175 7.14 -15.06 9.49
C HIS A 175 7.20 -15.58 10.95
N SER A 176 7.97 -16.64 11.22
CA SER A 176 8.01 -17.19 12.58
C SER A 176 9.15 -18.20 12.76
N SER A 177 9.82 -18.13 13.90
CA SER A 177 10.73 -19.17 14.38
C SER A 177 10.02 -20.43 14.91
N VAL A 178 8.69 -20.38 15.14
CA VAL A 178 7.90 -21.53 15.64
C VAL A 178 7.61 -22.48 14.48
N PRO A 179 8.08 -23.76 14.52
CA PRO A 179 8.01 -24.67 13.38
C PRO A 179 6.60 -24.85 12.81
N ARG A 180 5.58 -25.04 13.68
CA ARG A 180 4.19 -25.22 13.26
C ARG A 180 3.62 -23.99 12.53
N LYS A 181 3.95 -22.78 12.98
CA LYS A 181 3.54 -21.52 12.33
C LYS A 181 4.27 -21.36 10.99
N ALA A 182 5.56 -21.60 10.96
CA ALA A 182 6.38 -21.55 9.75
C ALA A 182 5.89 -22.51 8.66
N GLN A 183 5.48 -23.73 9.01
CA GLN A 183 4.92 -24.68 8.04
C GLN A 183 3.54 -24.26 7.48
N ARG A 184 2.68 -23.68 8.31
CA ARG A 184 1.41 -23.10 7.82
C ARG A 184 1.67 -21.93 6.87
N TYR A 185 2.64 -21.10 7.20
CA TYR A 185 3.04 -19.98 6.37
C TYR A 185 3.58 -20.44 5.01
N LYS A 186 4.44 -21.47 4.98
CA LYS A 186 4.96 -22.06 3.74
C LYS A 186 3.84 -22.40 2.75
N LYS A 187 2.74 -23.03 3.20
CA LYS A 187 1.60 -23.36 2.33
C LYS A 187 0.98 -22.11 1.69
N LYS A 188 0.78 -21.04 2.50
CA LYS A 188 0.25 -19.76 2.00
C LYS A 188 1.22 -19.10 1.02
N LEU A 189 2.52 -19.10 1.36
CA LEU A 189 3.56 -18.49 0.56
C LEU A 189 3.66 -19.13 -0.83
N VAL A 190 3.69 -20.46 -0.92
CA VAL A 190 3.78 -21.18 -2.20
C VAL A 190 2.58 -20.88 -3.08
N SER A 191 1.35 -20.94 -2.52
CA SER A 191 0.15 -20.59 -3.28
C SER A 191 0.15 -19.14 -3.75
N ALA A 192 0.56 -18.19 -2.88
CA ALA A 192 0.63 -16.79 -3.25
C ALA A 192 1.73 -16.49 -4.29
N TYR A 193 2.86 -17.21 -4.23
CA TYR A 193 3.96 -17.05 -5.18
C TYR A 193 3.52 -17.37 -6.62
N GLU A 194 2.78 -18.45 -6.82
CA GLU A 194 2.27 -18.79 -8.15
C GLU A 194 1.25 -17.74 -8.65
N MET A 195 0.42 -17.19 -7.76
CA MET A 195 -0.51 -16.12 -8.13
C MET A 195 0.21 -14.82 -8.51
N VAL A 196 1.23 -14.42 -7.74
CA VAL A 196 2.03 -13.20 -8.03
C VAL A 196 2.76 -13.35 -9.35
N LYS A 197 3.37 -14.52 -9.61
CA LYS A 197 4.08 -14.82 -10.85
C LYS A 197 3.18 -14.77 -12.10
N GLN A 198 1.92 -15.16 -11.98
CA GLN A 198 0.95 -15.12 -13.08
C GLN A 198 0.39 -13.72 -13.35
N ALA A 199 0.48 -12.82 -12.38
CA ALA A 199 -0.09 -11.48 -12.44
C ALA A 199 0.88 -10.41 -12.98
N GLN A 200 2.15 -10.76 -13.16
CA GLN A 200 3.24 -9.91 -13.68
C GLN A 200 3.73 -10.39 -15.03
#